data_7151d401f42c11cff50f731d897860ad
#
_entry.id   7151d401f42c11cff50f731d897860ad
#
_cell.length_a   1.000
_cell.length_b   1.000
_cell.length_c   1.000
_cell.angle_alpha   90.00
_cell.angle_beta   90.00
_cell.angle_gamma   90.00
#
_symmetry.space_group_name_H-M   'P 1'
#
loop_
_entity.id
_entity.type
_entity.pdbx_description
1 polymer ?
#
loop_
_entity_poly.entity_id
_entity_poly.type
_entity_poly.pdbx_seq_one_letter_code
_entity_poly.pdbx_strand_id
1 'polypeptide(L)'
;MDFKKNSGAAAGVIGTAAMLLAVFSTFSYAQPRPDAGSVLESTKQPAVAPKPGADVLPRVAEPKPALGAPGLKVNVTGFKISGNTLFAADVLLAAVKEFVGKEQNIDGLNDAATKVRAYYRERGYFLAQAYLPQQEIKDGVVEIAVIEARIGKVALNFKEGTRYSENLIRSIIESHLRQGDIITENDLETPLLLLNDFPNAVVTSEIKPSQTVGAADLTIHVSDTPGLISGSVDIDNYGNRFTGAIRTGVSLNISNPLALGDQLSYRGFTTDDRMGFNRLAYTIPVGPYGTRVGASYASFHYRLGKDFIDTLTHGVGGVTSLYAFHPLIRTRSSNTILQFGYEQKRLDDRNEVALTITDQNIVSSKLGVVGDFRDGLLGGGLNSYGYTITEGNAVFSGTIPDPTTVGRFAKHNYEFRRLQKITDNATLLLAVNGQMGSKNLTSAERFSLGGAAGVRAYPAGEALGDTGYVFQGEVRYIIPGFKVGSGDVTVSGFYDQGWVRIQKDFVTPAAGTTAANANNRHLSGYGIGGSIGKDADFVLRASVAWRNENEVAQSDSAPRIPRVWVQGIKWF
;
A
#
# COMPACT_ATOMS: atom_id res chain seq x y z
N MET A 1 98.48 41.28 -14.64
CA MET A 1 98.06 42.49 -13.89
C MET A 1 96.89 42.00 -13.08
N ASP A 2 97.10 41.59 -11.87
CA ASP A 2 97.04 42.34 -10.66
C ASP A 2 95.61 42.82 -10.38
N PHE A 3 94.92 42.67 -9.30
CA PHE A 3 95.18 42.41 -7.92
C PHE A 3 93.83 42.27 -7.24
N LYS A 4 93.69 41.50 -6.32
CA LYS A 4 93.52 41.37 -4.85
C LYS A 4 92.09 41.29 -4.41
N LYS A 5 91.80 40.26 -3.68
CA LYS A 5 91.54 40.09 -2.22
C LYS A 5 90.62 41.08 -1.55
N ASN A 6 89.56 40.59 -0.98
CA ASN A 6 89.37 40.41 0.46
C ASN A 6 88.00 39.74 0.76
N SER A 7 88.02 38.66 1.42
CA SER A 7 87.64 38.23 2.75
C SER A 7 86.53 38.97 3.45
N GLY A 8 85.46 38.27 3.76
CA GLY A 8 84.43 38.60 4.70
C GLY A 8 83.50 37.40 4.96
N ALA A 9 83.80 36.71 6.06
CA ALA A 9 82.96 35.60 6.54
C ALA A 9 81.62 36.15 7.09
N ALA A 10 80.52 35.49 6.80
CA ALA A 10 79.35 35.43 7.67
C ALA A 10 78.49 34.21 7.32
N ALA A 11 78.56 33.30 8.22
CA ALA A 11 77.56 32.37 8.74
C ALA A 11 76.38 31.98 7.85
N GLY A 12 76.28 30.67 7.66
CA GLY A 12 75.20 29.97 7.03
C GLY A 12 73.85 30.10 7.71
N VAL A 13 72.84 30.04 6.86
CA VAL A 13 71.55 29.47 7.22
C VAL A 13 71.17 28.56 6.09
N ILE A 14 71.34 27.27 6.32
CA ILE A 14 70.75 26.21 5.50
C ILE A 14 69.25 26.24 5.81
N GLY A 15 68.47 26.90 5.00
CA GLY A 15 67.00 26.82 4.99
C GLY A 15 66.58 25.50 4.33
N THR A 16 66.39 24.46 5.12
CA THR A 16 65.66 23.28 4.71
C THR A 16 64.24 23.66 4.41
N ALA A 17 63.87 23.83 3.16
CA ALA A 17 62.49 23.86 2.70
C ALA A 17 61.88 22.48 3.00
N ALA A 18 61.31 22.32 4.18
CA ALA A 18 60.44 21.23 4.50
C ALA A 18 59.16 21.39 3.65
N MET A 19 59.12 20.66 2.52
CA MET A 19 57.92 20.46 1.74
C MET A 19 56.95 19.69 2.62
N LEU A 20 56.03 20.41 3.29
CA LEU A 20 54.83 19.83 3.94
C LEU A 20 53.99 19.27 2.82
N LEU A 21 54.21 17.98 2.46
CA LEU A 21 53.23 17.16 1.81
C LEU A 21 52.05 17.02 2.82
N ALA A 22 51.06 17.88 2.69
CA ALA A 22 49.76 17.67 3.27
C ALA A 22 49.20 16.41 2.57
N VAL A 23 49.42 15.26 3.18
CA VAL A 23 48.69 14.03 2.86
C VAL A 23 47.26 14.34 3.26
N PHE A 24 46.45 14.84 2.32
CA PHE A 24 45.02 14.73 2.39
C PHE A 24 44.74 13.23 2.38
N SER A 25 44.69 12.63 3.56
CA SER A 25 44.03 11.35 3.76
C SER A 25 42.57 11.57 3.40
N THR A 26 42.25 11.38 2.13
CA THR A 26 40.88 11.11 1.73
C THR A 26 40.48 9.86 2.50
N PHE A 27 39.71 10.05 3.58
CA PHE A 27 39.02 8.95 4.21
C PHE A 27 38.12 8.33 3.15
N SER A 28 38.66 7.33 2.46
CA SER A 28 37.88 6.45 1.62
C SER A 28 37.00 5.66 2.59
N TYR A 29 35.77 6.11 2.81
CA TYR A 29 34.77 5.25 3.45
C TYR A 29 34.70 3.99 2.61
N ALA A 30 35.09 2.85 3.20
CA ALA A 30 34.98 1.58 2.53
C ALA A 30 33.52 1.40 2.13
N GLN A 31 33.31 1.30 0.83
CA GLN A 31 31.99 1.14 0.25
C GLN A 31 31.34 -0.13 0.85
N PRO A 32 30.14 -0.04 1.44
CA PRO A 32 29.50 -1.22 2.04
C PRO A 32 29.28 -2.26 0.94
N ARG A 33 29.92 -3.41 1.08
CA ARG A 33 29.77 -4.53 0.16
C ARG A 33 28.36 -5.11 0.33
N PRO A 34 27.58 -5.25 -0.75
CA PRO A 34 26.31 -5.96 -0.70
C PRO A 34 26.50 -7.40 -0.22
N ASP A 35 25.58 -7.87 0.62
CA ASP A 35 25.46 -9.23 1.13
C ASP A 35 24.07 -9.80 0.84
N ALA A 36 23.83 -11.07 1.12
CA ALA A 36 22.55 -11.74 0.86
C ALA A 36 21.37 -11.02 1.52
N GLY A 37 21.56 -10.41 2.68
CA GLY A 37 20.54 -9.66 3.38
C GLY A 37 20.15 -8.38 2.64
N SER A 38 21.11 -7.55 2.24
CA SER A 38 20.85 -6.31 1.49
C SER A 38 20.31 -6.60 0.09
N VAL A 39 20.74 -7.70 -0.53
CA VAL A 39 20.20 -8.17 -1.82
C VAL A 39 18.72 -8.57 -1.64
N LEU A 40 18.38 -9.32 -0.59
CA LEU A 40 16.99 -9.68 -0.28
C LEU A 40 16.11 -8.42 -0.07
N GLU A 41 16.62 -7.39 0.63
CA GLU A 41 15.89 -6.12 0.79
C GLU A 41 15.58 -5.46 -0.56
N SER A 42 16.49 -5.54 -1.53
CA SER A 42 16.29 -4.99 -2.89
C SER A 42 15.22 -5.74 -3.70
N THR A 43 14.81 -6.94 -3.28
CA THR A 43 13.75 -7.72 -3.94
C THR A 43 12.35 -7.34 -3.47
N LYS A 44 12.21 -6.59 -2.37
CA LYS A 44 10.92 -6.15 -1.84
C LYS A 44 10.21 -5.26 -2.85
N GLN A 45 8.96 -5.59 -3.13
CA GLN A 45 8.11 -4.72 -3.91
C GLN A 45 7.46 -3.67 -3.00
N PRO A 46 7.21 -2.45 -3.51
CA PRO A 46 6.37 -1.49 -2.80
C PRO A 46 5.03 -2.11 -2.45
N ALA A 47 4.49 -1.78 -1.28
CA ALA A 47 3.15 -2.21 -0.87
C ALA A 47 2.13 -1.76 -1.94
N VAL A 48 1.37 -2.71 -2.44
CA VAL A 48 0.29 -2.42 -3.39
C VAL A 48 -0.89 -1.89 -2.59
N ALA A 49 -1.38 -0.71 -2.94
CA ALA A 49 -2.61 -0.20 -2.35
C ALA A 49 -3.77 -1.18 -2.59
N PRO A 50 -4.64 -1.41 -1.60
CA PRO A 50 -5.84 -2.22 -1.77
C PRO A 50 -6.64 -1.76 -3.00
N LYS A 51 -7.26 -2.71 -3.70
CA LYS A 51 -8.14 -2.35 -4.82
C LYS A 51 -9.29 -1.49 -4.29
N PRO A 52 -9.63 -0.38 -4.96
CA PRO A 52 -10.84 0.38 -4.62
C PRO A 52 -12.03 -0.57 -4.60
N GLY A 53 -12.92 -0.40 -3.60
CA GLY A 53 -14.15 -1.19 -3.55
C GLY A 53 -14.97 -0.97 -4.82
N ALA A 54 -15.42 -2.06 -5.46
CA ALA A 54 -16.34 -1.98 -6.58
C ALA A 54 -17.69 -1.40 -6.12
N ASP A 55 -18.43 -0.76 -7.02
CA ASP A 55 -19.81 -0.37 -6.75
C ASP A 55 -20.70 -1.62 -6.84
N VAL A 56 -20.86 -2.29 -5.70
CA VAL A 56 -21.58 -3.57 -5.59
C VAL A 56 -23.02 -3.43 -5.12
N LEU A 57 -23.40 -2.22 -4.69
CA LEU A 57 -24.74 -1.99 -4.19
C LEU A 57 -25.74 -1.79 -5.34
N PRO A 58 -26.94 -2.38 -5.23
CA PRO A 58 -27.98 -2.18 -6.22
C PRO A 58 -28.55 -0.78 -6.12
N ARG A 59 -28.96 -0.22 -7.27
CA ARG A 59 -29.72 1.01 -7.29
C ARG A 59 -31.12 0.74 -6.77
N VAL A 60 -31.52 1.50 -5.73
CA VAL A 60 -32.87 1.42 -5.14
C VAL A 60 -33.74 2.44 -5.86
N ALA A 61 -34.89 1.97 -6.37
CA ALA A 61 -35.90 2.87 -6.95
C ALA A 61 -36.49 3.77 -5.86
N GLU A 62 -36.59 5.05 -6.13
CA GLU A 62 -37.26 5.97 -5.22
C GLU A 62 -38.76 5.77 -5.26
N PRO A 63 -39.46 5.87 -4.09
CA PRO A 63 -40.92 5.81 -4.05
C PRO A 63 -41.51 6.97 -4.87
N LYS A 64 -42.58 6.69 -5.57
CA LYS A 64 -43.32 7.74 -6.26
C LYS A 64 -43.91 8.70 -5.21
N PRO A 65 -43.77 10.03 -5.40
CA PRO A 65 -44.39 10.98 -4.50
C PRO A 65 -45.91 10.75 -4.41
N ALA A 66 -46.46 10.97 -3.23
CA ALA A 66 -47.94 10.93 -3.06
C ALA A 66 -48.57 12.02 -3.94
N LEU A 67 -49.62 11.64 -4.67
CA LEU A 67 -50.43 12.57 -5.45
C LEU A 67 -51.56 13.03 -4.56
N GLY A 68 -51.68 14.34 -4.33
CA GLY A 68 -52.80 14.95 -3.63
C GLY A 68 -53.84 15.54 -4.58
N ALA A 69 -54.99 15.90 -4.06
CA ALA A 69 -55.96 16.68 -4.81
C ALA A 69 -55.36 18.03 -5.24
N PRO A 70 -55.65 18.51 -6.45
CA PRO A 70 -55.17 19.81 -6.90
C PRO A 70 -55.58 20.92 -5.91
N GLY A 71 -54.58 21.72 -5.46
CA GLY A 71 -54.83 22.83 -4.53
C GLY A 71 -54.92 22.42 -3.05
N LEU A 72 -54.63 21.18 -2.69
CA LEU A 72 -54.62 20.74 -1.28
C LEU A 72 -53.63 21.60 -0.48
N LYS A 73 -54.13 22.23 0.58
CA LYS A 73 -53.33 22.96 1.57
C LYS A 73 -53.76 22.50 2.96
N VAL A 74 -52.78 22.18 3.79
CA VAL A 74 -52.98 21.67 5.15
C VAL A 74 -52.20 22.54 6.11
N ASN A 75 -52.88 23.05 7.13
CA ASN A 75 -52.19 23.69 8.25
C ASN A 75 -51.71 22.59 9.20
N VAL A 76 -50.45 22.27 9.16
CA VAL A 76 -49.86 21.14 9.88
C VAL A 76 -49.66 21.51 11.34
N THR A 77 -50.44 20.90 12.25
CA THR A 77 -50.29 21.05 13.71
C THR A 77 -49.30 20.03 14.30
N GLY A 78 -49.08 18.90 13.62
CA GLY A 78 -48.15 17.87 14.03
C GLY A 78 -48.04 16.73 13.02
N PHE A 79 -47.10 15.86 13.26
CA PHE A 79 -46.94 14.61 12.52
C PHE A 79 -47.11 13.42 13.45
N LYS A 80 -47.58 12.31 12.88
CA LYS A 80 -47.60 10.99 13.51
C LYS A 80 -46.69 10.07 12.68
N ILE A 81 -45.74 9.39 13.32
CA ILE A 81 -44.89 8.39 12.65
C ILE A 81 -45.44 7.01 12.97
N SER A 82 -45.55 6.15 11.94
CA SER A 82 -45.98 4.76 12.09
C SER A 82 -45.03 3.83 11.37
N GLY A 83 -44.94 2.57 11.82
CA GLY A 83 -44.10 1.53 11.23
C GLY A 83 -42.59 1.60 11.59
N ASN A 84 -42.20 2.59 12.40
CA ASN A 84 -40.85 2.72 12.92
C ASN A 84 -40.60 1.74 14.08
N THR A 85 -39.53 0.95 14.02
CA THR A 85 -39.08 0.04 15.11
C THR A 85 -37.66 0.32 15.55
N LEU A 86 -36.82 0.87 14.67
CA LEU A 86 -35.40 1.17 14.92
C LEU A 86 -35.17 2.46 15.68
N PHE A 87 -35.95 3.47 15.38
CA PHE A 87 -35.81 4.80 15.99
C PHE A 87 -37.11 5.20 16.69
N ALA A 88 -37.01 5.82 17.87
CA ALA A 88 -38.13 6.33 18.59
C ALA A 88 -38.87 7.43 17.79
N ALA A 89 -40.19 7.51 17.91
CA ALA A 89 -40.99 8.45 17.13
C ALA A 89 -40.62 9.92 17.39
N ASP A 90 -40.27 10.28 18.61
CA ASP A 90 -39.83 11.62 19.00
C ASP A 90 -38.57 12.08 18.27
N VAL A 91 -37.64 11.18 18.03
CA VAL A 91 -36.40 11.45 17.26
C VAL A 91 -36.72 11.75 15.79
N LEU A 92 -37.64 10.98 15.19
CA LEU A 92 -38.08 11.18 13.80
C LEU A 92 -38.94 12.45 13.66
N LEU A 93 -39.79 12.76 14.66
CA LEU A 93 -40.57 13.98 14.72
C LEU A 93 -39.67 15.23 14.79
N ALA A 94 -38.54 15.15 15.49
CA ALA A 94 -37.58 16.24 15.54
C ALA A 94 -37.02 16.58 14.13
N ALA A 95 -36.85 15.59 13.24
CA ALA A 95 -36.35 15.79 11.87
C ALA A 95 -37.35 16.56 10.97
N VAL A 96 -38.65 16.55 11.30
CA VAL A 96 -39.73 17.21 10.54
C VAL A 96 -40.32 18.44 11.26
N LYS A 97 -39.73 18.86 12.38
CA LYS A 97 -40.21 19.98 13.20
C LYS A 97 -40.36 21.28 12.40
N GLU A 98 -39.55 21.51 11.40
CA GLU A 98 -39.58 22.72 10.56
C GLU A 98 -40.88 22.89 9.73
N PHE A 99 -41.63 21.80 9.51
CA PHE A 99 -42.87 21.78 8.75
C PHE A 99 -44.11 22.02 9.64
N VAL A 100 -43.97 21.92 10.99
CA VAL A 100 -45.07 22.12 11.95
C VAL A 100 -45.36 23.60 12.12
N GLY A 101 -46.64 23.94 12.27
CA GLY A 101 -47.13 25.32 12.43
C GLY A 101 -47.18 26.12 11.12
N LYS A 102 -47.05 25.45 9.97
CA LYS A 102 -47.05 26.07 8.65
C LYS A 102 -48.12 25.46 7.75
N GLU A 103 -48.64 26.26 6.82
CA GLU A 103 -49.48 25.76 5.74
C GLU A 103 -48.57 25.00 4.74
N GLN A 104 -48.86 23.73 4.51
CA GLN A 104 -48.11 22.87 3.59
C GLN A 104 -49.03 22.42 2.45
N ASN A 105 -48.49 22.39 1.23
CA ASN A 105 -49.06 21.69 0.09
C ASN A 105 -48.59 20.22 0.09
N ILE A 106 -49.01 19.43 -0.89
CA ILE A 106 -48.64 18.02 -1.01
C ILE A 106 -47.12 17.85 -1.20
N ASP A 107 -46.45 18.78 -1.88
CA ASP A 107 -45.01 18.74 -2.08
C ASP A 107 -44.25 18.94 -0.76
N GLY A 108 -44.68 19.92 0.07
CA GLY A 108 -44.09 20.16 1.38
C GLY A 108 -44.32 18.98 2.34
N LEU A 109 -45.45 18.27 2.24
CA LEU A 109 -45.68 17.04 3.00
C LEU A 109 -44.78 15.88 2.51
N ASN A 110 -44.56 15.75 1.18
CA ASN A 110 -43.61 14.78 0.63
C ASN A 110 -42.17 15.12 1.03
N ASP A 111 -41.82 16.40 1.16
CA ASP A 111 -40.50 16.83 1.67
C ASP A 111 -40.32 16.41 3.12
N ALA A 112 -41.33 16.51 3.96
CA ALA A 112 -41.28 16.02 5.33
C ALA A 112 -41.05 14.50 5.39
N ALA A 113 -41.74 13.71 4.56
CA ALA A 113 -41.49 12.27 4.46
C ALA A 113 -40.07 11.98 3.95
N THR A 114 -39.57 12.79 3.02
CA THR A 114 -38.18 12.68 2.50
C THR A 114 -37.14 12.96 3.60
N LYS A 115 -37.41 13.90 4.53
CA LYS A 115 -36.53 14.15 5.69
C LYS A 115 -36.46 12.93 6.63
N VAL A 116 -37.59 12.27 6.90
CA VAL A 116 -37.60 11.03 7.68
C VAL A 116 -36.82 9.95 6.98
N ARG A 117 -36.98 9.75 5.67
CA ARG A 117 -36.24 8.81 4.88
C ARG A 117 -34.73 9.11 4.89
N ALA A 118 -34.32 10.38 4.75
CA ALA A 118 -32.92 10.80 4.80
C ALA A 118 -32.28 10.47 6.15
N TYR A 119 -33.02 10.64 7.25
CA TYR A 119 -32.57 10.28 8.59
C TYR A 119 -32.15 8.80 8.71
N TYR A 120 -32.95 7.90 8.12
CA TYR A 120 -32.61 6.46 8.04
C TYR A 120 -31.39 6.20 7.14
N ARG A 121 -31.37 6.81 5.95
CA ARG A 121 -30.28 6.62 4.97
C ARG A 121 -28.92 7.09 5.49
N GLU A 122 -28.86 8.22 6.18
CA GLU A 122 -27.64 8.73 6.81
C GLU A 122 -27.08 7.78 7.87
N ARG A 123 -27.92 6.87 8.40
CA ARG A 123 -27.51 5.84 9.37
C ARG A 123 -27.33 4.46 8.76
N GLY A 124 -27.23 4.40 7.42
CA GLY A 124 -26.95 3.17 6.70
C GLY A 124 -28.17 2.32 6.33
N TYR A 125 -29.40 2.72 6.71
CA TYR A 125 -30.63 1.98 6.37
C TYR A 125 -31.16 2.42 4.99
N PHE A 126 -30.39 2.10 3.95
CA PHE A 126 -30.60 2.61 2.60
C PHE A 126 -31.90 2.14 1.92
N LEU A 127 -32.51 1.04 2.37
CA LEU A 127 -33.77 0.51 1.88
C LEU A 127 -34.98 1.08 2.62
N ALA A 128 -34.77 1.80 3.72
CA ALA A 128 -35.88 2.38 4.46
C ALA A 128 -36.66 3.40 3.59
N GLN A 129 -37.97 3.29 3.62
CA GLN A 129 -38.90 4.16 2.91
C GLN A 129 -39.74 4.91 3.92
N ALA A 130 -39.99 6.19 3.65
CA ALA A 130 -40.98 6.97 4.37
C ALA A 130 -41.89 7.65 3.33
N TYR A 131 -43.16 7.56 3.51
CA TYR A 131 -44.16 8.05 2.56
C TYR A 131 -45.45 8.50 3.28
N LEU A 132 -46.27 9.25 2.56
CA LEU A 132 -47.60 9.66 3.03
C LEU A 132 -48.62 8.58 2.62
N PRO A 133 -49.20 7.82 3.58
CA PRO A 133 -50.27 6.89 3.25
C PRO A 133 -51.54 7.67 2.86
N GLN A 134 -52.44 7.00 2.16
CA GLN A 134 -53.79 7.58 1.94
C GLN A 134 -54.45 7.74 3.29
N GLN A 135 -54.81 8.97 3.67
CA GLN A 135 -55.30 9.31 5.00
C GLN A 135 -56.30 10.47 4.94
N GLU A 136 -57.18 10.55 5.93
CA GLU A 136 -57.97 11.72 6.23
C GLU A 136 -57.23 12.54 7.30
N ILE A 137 -56.85 13.79 6.97
CA ILE A 137 -56.12 14.66 7.90
C ILE A 137 -57.11 15.29 8.86
N LYS A 138 -57.03 14.94 10.14
CA LYS A 138 -57.86 15.48 11.22
C LYS A 138 -57.00 16.38 12.11
N ASP A 139 -57.55 17.53 12.49
CA ASP A 139 -56.88 18.50 13.37
C ASP A 139 -55.47 18.93 12.91
N GLY A 140 -55.19 18.84 11.61
CA GLY A 140 -53.88 19.19 11.04
C GLY A 140 -52.74 18.17 11.34
N VAL A 141 -53.05 16.99 11.89
CA VAL A 141 -52.05 15.94 12.13
C VAL A 141 -51.91 15.06 10.90
N VAL A 142 -50.68 14.97 10.37
CA VAL A 142 -50.36 14.20 9.16
C VAL A 142 -49.56 12.95 9.55
N GLU A 143 -50.00 11.79 9.07
CA GLU A 143 -49.28 10.54 9.28
C GLU A 143 -48.21 10.35 8.21
N ILE A 144 -46.99 10.02 8.66
CA ILE A 144 -45.86 9.54 7.81
C ILE A 144 -45.63 8.08 8.16
N ALA A 145 -45.85 7.19 7.19
CA ALA A 145 -45.61 5.77 7.36
C ALA A 145 -44.16 5.43 6.97
N VAL A 146 -43.51 4.63 7.80
CA VAL A 146 -42.15 4.15 7.60
C VAL A 146 -42.17 2.64 7.29
N ILE A 147 -41.41 2.21 6.32
CA ILE A 147 -41.13 0.81 6.03
C ILE A 147 -39.65 0.60 6.25
N GLU A 148 -39.29 -0.11 7.31
CA GLU A 148 -37.90 -0.53 7.60
C GLU A 148 -37.68 -1.88 6.91
N ALA A 149 -37.16 -1.84 5.67
CA ALA A 149 -37.05 -3.03 4.84
C ALA A 149 -36.24 -4.15 5.50
N ARG A 150 -36.84 -5.35 5.55
CA ARG A 150 -36.19 -6.58 6.06
C ARG A 150 -35.76 -7.47 4.92
N ILE A 151 -34.74 -8.32 5.18
CA ILE A 151 -34.30 -9.36 4.22
C ILE A 151 -35.44 -10.36 4.04
N GLY A 152 -35.93 -10.48 2.82
CA GLY A 152 -36.83 -11.52 2.39
C GLY A 152 -36.07 -12.81 2.01
N LYS A 153 -36.26 -13.26 0.79
CA LYS A 153 -35.54 -14.41 0.26
C LYS A 153 -34.19 -13.98 -0.29
N VAL A 154 -33.13 -14.75 0.03
CA VAL A 154 -31.80 -14.60 -0.58
C VAL A 154 -31.60 -15.72 -1.60
N ALA A 155 -31.45 -15.39 -2.88
CA ALA A 155 -31.22 -16.31 -3.97
C ALA A 155 -29.82 -16.11 -4.56
N LEU A 156 -29.14 -17.23 -4.89
CA LEU A 156 -27.88 -17.22 -5.60
C LEU A 156 -28.12 -17.60 -7.06
N ASN A 157 -27.60 -16.81 -7.98
CA ASN A 157 -27.70 -17.04 -9.41
C ASN A 157 -26.28 -17.12 -10.00
N PHE A 158 -25.88 -18.33 -10.37
CA PHE A 158 -24.58 -18.60 -10.98
C PHE A 158 -24.69 -18.54 -12.49
N LYS A 159 -23.83 -17.73 -13.11
CA LYS A 159 -23.66 -17.77 -14.56
C LYS A 159 -23.09 -19.14 -14.97
N GLU A 160 -23.56 -19.68 -16.08
CA GLU A 160 -23.04 -20.92 -16.63
C GLU A 160 -21.51 -20.88 -16.80
N GLY A 161 -20.81 -21.93 -16.37
CA GLY A 161 -19.36 -22.00 -16.40
C GLY A 161 -18.63 -21.37 -15.21
N THR A 162 -19.36 -20.79 -14.25
CA THR A 162 -18.76 -20.24 -13.02
C THR A 162 -18.08 -21.34 -12.21
N ARG A 163 -16.82 -21.10 -11.80
CA ARG A 163 -15.98 -22.11 -11.15
C ARG A 163 -15.95 -22.03 -9.62
N TYR A 164 -16.76 -21.18 -9.02
CA TYR A 164 -16.85 -21.07 -7.57
C TYR A 164 -17.83 -22.09 -6.98
N SER A 165 -17.44 -22.71 -5.86
CA SER A 165 -18.33 -23.59 -5.10
C SER A 165 -19.52 -22.80 -4.53
N GLU A 166 -20.74 -23.27 -4.78
CA GLU A 166 -21.95 -22.67 -4.21
C GLU A 166 -21.90 -22.64 -2.68
N ASN A 167 -21.42 -23.71 -2.04
CA ASN A 167 -21.31 -23.79 -0.58
C ASN A 167 -20.39 -22.71 0.00
N LEU A 168 -19.27 -22.39 -0.69
CA LEU A 168 -18.37 -21.31 -0.27
C LEU A 168 -19.08 -19.95 -0.33
N ILE A 169 -19.71 -19.64 -1.46
CA ILE A 169 -20.43 -18.38 -1.65
C ILE A 169 -21.57 -18.26 -0.64
N ARG A 170 -22.37 -19.31 -0.51
CA ARG A 170 -23.50 -19.37 0.42
C ARG A 170 -23.09 -19.16 1.86
N SER A 171 -22.01 -19.79 2.31
CA SER A 171 -21.50 -19.64 3.68
C SER A 171 -21.13 -18.19 4.02
N ILE A 172 -20.53 -17.46 3.07
CA ILE A 172 -20.16 -16.04 3.26
C ILE A 172 -21.42 -15.18 3.33
N ILE A 173 -22.37 -15.40 2.42
CA ILE A 173 -23.61 -14.61 2.39
C ILE A 173 -24.45 -14.84 3.65
N GLU A 174 -24.70 -16.10 4.03
CA GLU A 174 -25.54 -16.46 5.19
C GLU A 174 -24.91 -16.05 6.54
N SER A 175 -23.59 -15.87 6.59
CA SER A 175 -22.90 -15.38 7.79
C SER A 175 -23.14 -13.89 8.04
N HIS A 176 -23.51 -13.12 7.01
CA HIS A 176 -23.69 -11.68 7.08
C HIS A 176 -25.17 -11.28 6.90
N LEU A 177 -25.94 -12.06 6.14
CA LEU A 177 -27.32 -11.72 5.77
C LEU A 177 -28.27 -12.82 6.21
N ARG A 178 -29.14 -12.54 7.16
CA ARG A 178 -30.16 -13.47 7.65
C ARG A 178 -31.54 -13.01 7.25
N GLN A 179 -32.39 -13.93 6.83
CA GLN A 179 -33.78 -13.62 6.54
C GLN A 179 -34.47 -13.03 7.75
N GLY A 180 -35.21 -11.95 7.58
CA GLY A 180 -35.94 -11.24 8.63
C GLY A 180 -35.15 -10.10 9.29
N ASP A 181 -33.81 -10.04 9.13
CA ASP A 181 -33.01 -8.92 9.65
C ASP A 181 -33.28 -7.63 8.85
N ILE A 182 -33.13 -6.49 9.49
CA ILE A 182 -33.20 -5.19 8.81
C ILE A 182 -31.87 -4.96 8.14
N ILE A 183 -31.89 -4.61 6.84
CA ILE A 183 -30.69 -4.49 6.03
C ILE A 183 -30.04 -3.13 6.24
N THR A 184 -28.77 -3.12 6.64
CA THR A 184 -27.91 -1.94 6.51
C THR A 184 -27.07 -2.00 5.24
N GLU A 185 -26.55 -0.85 4.82
CA GLU A 185 -25.62 -0.77 3.69
C GLU A 185 -24.40 -1.66 3.92
N ASN A 186 -23.82 -1.63 5.12
CA ASN A 186 -22.64 -2.42 5.46
C ASN A 186 -22.92 -3.93 5.46
N ASP A 187 -24.10 -4.36 5.94
CA ASP A 187 -24.44 -5.79 5.98
C ASP A 187 -24.52 -6.40 4.58
N LEU A 188 -24.95 -5.61 3.59
CA LEU A 188 -24.98 -6.05 2.20
C LEU A 188 -23.63 -5.86 1.51
N GLU A 189 -22.96 -4.73 1.75
CA GLU A 189 -21.72 -4.38 1.06
C GLU A 189 -20.55 -5.32 1.42
N THR A 190 -20.38 -5.60 2.71
CA THR A 190 -19.24 -6.41 3.21
C THR A 190 -19.16 -7.78 2.55
N PRO A 191 -20.19 -8.65 2.56
CA PRO A 191 -20.08 -9.96 1.94
C PRO A 191 -19.89 -9.90 0.42
N LEU A 192 -20.49 -8.93 -0.27
CA LEU A 192 -20.29 -8.75 -1.71
C LEU A 192 -18.86 -8.34 -2.05
N LEU A 193 -18.27 -7.47 -1.24
CA LEU A 193 -16.87 -7.07 -1.41
C LEU A 193 -15.91 -8.21 -1.07
N LEU A 194 -16.16 -8.99 -0.01
CA LEU A 194 -15.38 -10.18 0.32
C LEU A 194 -15.37 -11.20 -0.80
N LEU A 195 -16.51 -11.38 -1.48
CA LEU A 195 -16.61 -12.27 -2.64
C LEU A 195 -15.89 -11.69 -3.86
N ASN A 196 -15.98 -10.39 -4.10
CA ASN A 196 -15.24 -9.71 -5.19
C ASN A 196 -13.73 -9.62 -4.93
N ASP A 197 -13.28 -9.88 -3.70
CA ASP A 197 -11.85 -10.03 -3.39
C ASP A 197 -11.30 -11.39 -3.84
N PHE A 198 -12.13 -12.33 -4.21
CA PHE A 198 -11.69 -13.62 -4.77
C PHE A 198 -11.09 -13.43 -6.16
N PRO A 199 -10.07 -14.21 -6.52
CA PRO A 199 -9.42 -14.11 -7.82
C PRO A 199 -10.40 -14.29 -8.97
N ASN A 200 -10.55 -13.29 -9.82
CA ASN A 200 -11.46 -13.28 -10.98
C ASN A 200 -12.97 -13.35 -10.66
N ALA A 201 -13.40 -13.29 -9.41
CA ALA A 201 -14.81 -13.24 -9.07
C ALA A 201 -15.43 -11.90 -9.48
N VAL A 202 -16.64 -11.97 -10.01
CA VAL A 202 -17.50 -10.83 -10.29
C VAL A 202 -18.85 -11.11 -9.65
N VAL A 203 -19.13 -10.43 -8.55
CA VAL A 203 -20.34 -10.59 -7.77
C VAL A 203 -21.10 -9.28 -7.73
N THR A 204 -22.36 -9.33 -8.14
CA THR A 204 -23.29 -8.20 -8.11
C THR A 204 -24.57 -8.60 -7.41
N SER A 205 -25.39 -7.63 -7.02
CA SER A 205 -26.66 -7.90 -6.35
C SER A 205 -27.82 -7.14 -7.00
N GLU A 206 -28.99 -7.73 -6.95
CA GLU A 206 -30.26 -7.14 -7.35
C GLU A 206 -31.26 -7.25 -6.18
N ILE A 207 -31.98 -6.16 -5.89
CA ILE A 207 -32.99 -6.13 -4.85
C ILE A 207 -34.35 -5.88 -5.50
N LYS A 208 -35.33 -6.69 -5.11
CA LYS A 208 -36.73 -6.57 -5.55
C LYS A 208 -37.67 -6.55 -4.33
N PRO A 209 -38.81 -5.84 -4.40
CA PRO A 209 -39.84 -5.97 -3.39
C PRO A 209 -40.27 -7.45 -3.25
N SER A 210 -40.37 -7.92 -2.02
CA SER A 210 -40.90 -9.25 -1.72
C SER A 210 -42.43 -9.27 -1.80
N GLN A 211 -43.01 -10.47 -1.85
CA GLN A 211 -44.45 -10.64 -1.69
C GLN A 211 -44.91 -10.24 -0.27
N THR A 212 -44.02 -10.31 0.71
CA THR A 212 -44.29 -9.86 2.08
C THR A 212 -44.04 -8.35 2.17
N VAL A 213 -45.05 -7.60 2.63
CA VAL A 213 -44.95 -6.15 2.83
C VAL A 213 -43.81 -5.82 3.80
N GLY A 214 -42.96 -4.89 3.45
CA GLY A 214 -41.81 -4.50 4.27
C GLY A 214 -40.58 -5.43 4.15
N ALA A 215 -40.63 -6.44 3.27
CA ALA A 215 -39.47 -7.27 2.96
C ALA A 215 -38.94 -7.00 1.54
N ALA A 216 -37.64 -7.23 1.36
CA ALA A 216 -36.94 -7.14 0.08
C ALA A 216 -36.22 -8.44 -0.23
N ASP A 217 -36.49 -9.01 -1.39
CA ASP A 217 -35.80 -10.21 -1.88
C ASP A 217 -34.48 -9.80 -2.57
N LEU A 218 -33.44 -10.52 -2.22
CA LEU A 218 -32.07 -10.27 -2.71
C LEU A 218 -31.68 -11.41 -3.66
N THR A 219 -31.24 -11.06 -4.86
CA THR A 219 -30.61 -12.00 -5.80
C THR A 219 -29.15 -11.62 -5.98
N ILE A 220 -28.25 -12.55 -5.68
CA ILE A 220 -26.82 -12.38 -5.84
C ILE A 220 -26.38 -13.13 -7.10
N HIS A 221 -25.85 -12.37 -8.06
CA HIS A 221 -25.32 -12.89 -9.31
C HIS A 221 -23.83 -13.16 -9.17
N VAL A 222 -23.43 -14.38 -9.41
CA VAL A 222 -22.03 -14.83 -9.30
C VAL A 222 -21.52 -15.24 -10.67
N SER A 223 -20.43 -14.66 -11.08
CA SER A 223 -19.69 -15.01 -12.29
C SER A 223 -18.20 -14.88 -12.07
N ASP A 224 -17.41 -15.36 -13.00
CA ASP A 224 -15.97 -15.14 -13.03
C ASP A 224 -15.54 -14.49 -14.35
N THR A 225 -14.47 -13.72 -14.29
CA THR A 225 -13.81 -13.18 -15.48
C THR A 225 -13.15 -14.34 -16.23
N PRO A 226 -13.29 -14.41 -17.57
CA PRO A 226 -12.62 -15.42 -18.37
C PRO A 226 -11.10 -15.39 -18.18
N GLY A 227 -10.47 -16.57 -18.16
CA GLY A 227 -9.03 -16.72 -18.03
C GLY A 227 -8.61 -17.15 -16.64
N LEU A 228 -7.92 -18.31 -16.59
CA LEU A 228 -7.34 -18.85 -15.36
C LEU A 228 -6.06 -18.15 -14.98
N ILE A 229 -5.32 -17.69 -15.97
CA ILE A 229 -3.97 -17.15 -15.83
C ILE A 229 -4.02 -15.68 -16.18
N SER A 230 -3.46 -14.88 -15.29
CA SER A 230 -3.16 -13.48 -15.51
C SER A 230 -1.71 -13.22 -15.11
N GLY A 231 -1.12 -12.17 -15.63
CA GLY A 231 0.26 -11.90 -15.31
C GLY A 231 0.75 -10.57 -15.81
N SER A 232 2.06 -10.37 -15.63
CA SER A 232 2.77 -9.23 -16.21
C SER A 232 4.20 -9.60 -16.53
N VAL A 233 4.75 -8.92 -17.51
CA VAL A 233 6.20 -8.82 -17.73
C VAL A 233 6.64 -7.41 -17.40
N ASP A 234 7.82 -7.27 -16.83
CA ASP A 234 8.38 -5.98 -16.46
C ASP A 234 9.88 -5.91 -16.72
N ILE A 235 10.31 -4.70 -17.02
CA ILE A 235 11.73 -4.35 -17.14
C ILE A 235 11.95 -3.02 -16.43
N ASP A 236 13.02 -2.93 -15.64
CA ASP A 236 13.42 -1.70 -14.96
C ASP A 236 14.94 -1.64 -14.73
N ASN A 237 15.43 -0.47 -14.33
CA ASN A 237 16.80 -0.25 -13.91
C ASN A 237 16.92 -0.01 -12.40
N TYR A 238 16.06 -0.63 -11.59
CA TYR A 238 15.98 -0.46 -10.13
C TYR A 238 16.95 -1.39 -9.38
N GLY A 239 17.71 -2.21 -10.09
CA GLY A 239 18.70 -3.11 -9.51
C GLY A 239 19.89 -2.37 -8.91
N ASN A 240 20.66 -3.10 -8.10
CA ASN A 240 21.94 -2.62 -7.57
C ASN A 240 23.04 -2.75 -8.62
N ARG A 241 23.95 -1.78 -8.70
CA ARG A 241 25.08 -1.78 -9.64
C ARG A 241 25.94 -3.05 -9.58
N PHE A 242 26.11 -3.62 -8.40
CA PHE A 242 27.02 -4.73 -8.19
C PHE A 242 26.40 -6.11 -8.44
N THR A 243 25.08 -6.20 -8.41
CA THR A 243 24.33 -7.43 -8.69
C THR A 243 23.53 -7.38 -9.98
N GLY A 244 23.69 -6.31 -10.77
CA GLY A 244 22.99 -6.04 -12.01
C GLY A 244 21.93 -4.95 -11.85
N ALA A 245 22.06 -3.91 -12.69
CA ALA A 245 21.22 -2.72 -12.61
C ALA A 245 19.87 -2.90 -13.31
N ILE A 246 19.85 -3.60 -14.44
CA ILE A 246 18.64 -3.84 -15.22
C ILE A 246 18.01 -5.15 -14.75
N ARG A 247 16.72 -5.08 -14.40
CA ARG A 247 15.95 -6.25 -14.00
C ARG A 247 14.89 -6.55 -15.05
N THR A 248 14.75 -7.81 -15.40
CA THR A 248 13.64 -8.31 -16.25
C THR A 248 12.87 -9.35 -15.48
N GLY A 249 11.57 -9.14 -15.36
CA GLY A 249 10.72 -9.92 -14.49
C GLY A 249 9.44 -10.42 -15.13
N VAL A 250 8.88 -11.47 -14.52
CA VAL A 250 7.57 -12.02 -14.85
C VAL A 250 6.80 -12.30 -13.57
N SER A 251 5.53 -11.95 -13.57
CA SER A 251 4.56 -12.34 -12.55
C SER A 251 3.44 -13.16 -13.20
N LEU A 252 3.06 -14.26 -12.59
CA LEU A 252 1.98 -15.12 -13.03
C LEU A 252 1.04 -15.39 -11.86
N ASN A 253 -0.26 -15.34 -12.10
CA ASN A 253 -1.28 -15.71 -11.14
C ASN A 253 -2.23 -16.72 -11.77
N ILE A 254 -2.43 -17.83 -11.10
CA ILE A 254 -3.45 -18.82 -11.43
C ILE A 254 -4.60 -18.62 -10.45
N SER A 255 -5.72 -18.16 -10.97
CA SER A 255 -6.90 -17.79 -10.20
C SER A 255 -7.79 -19.00 -9.98
N ASN A 256 -8.14 -19.27 -8.72
CA ASN A 256 -9.11 -20.28 -8.31
C ASN A 256 -8.85 -21.69 -8.88
N PRO A 257 -7.60 -22.24 -8.77
CA PRO A 257 -7.26 -23.53 -9.33
C PRO A 257 -8.08 -24.70 -8.75
N LEU A 258 -8.45 -24.64 -7.47
CA LEU A 258 -9.20 -25.67 -6.77
C LEU A 258 -10.70 -25.34 -6.60
N ALA A 259 -11.20 -24.27 -7.21
CA ALA A 259 -12.58 -23.79 -7.08
C ALA A 259 -12.97 -23.35 -5.64
N LEU A 260 -11.99 -23.02 -4.81
CA LEU A 260 -12.13 -22.64 -3.40
C LEU A 260 -11.89 -21.15 -3.15
N GLY A 261 -11.78 -20.32 -4.19
CA GLY A 261 -11.40 -18.92 -4.06
C GLY A 261 -9.89 -18.72 -3.81
N ASP A 262 -9.12 -19.72 -4.13
CA ASP A 262 -7.68 -19.83 -3.91
C ASP A 262 -6.87 -19.20 -5.06
N GLN A 263 -5.59 -18.94 -4.80
CA GLN A 263 -4.68 -18.36 -5.78
C GLN A 263 -3.28 -18.94 -5.65
N LEU A 264 -2.71 -19.35 -6.78
CA LEU A 264 -1.31 -19.68 -6.91
C LEU A 264 -0.62 -18.53 -7.65
N SER A 265 0.46 -17.99 -7.07
CA SER A 265 1.20 -16.86 -7.63
C SER A 265 2.67 -17.20 -7.78
N TYR A 266 3.26 -16.83 -8.91
CA TYR A 266 4.69 -16.91 -9.15
C TYR A 266 5.24 -15.53 -9.49
N ARG A 267 6.40 -15.19 -8.94
CA ARG A 267 7.20 -14.03 -9.31
C ARG A 267 8.64 -14.46 -9.54
N GLY A 268 9.15 -14.20 -10.74
CA GLY A 268 10.57 -14.39 -11.05
C GLY A 268 11.14 -13.12 -11.69
N PHE A 269 12.42 -12.83 -11.42
CA PHE A 269 13.17 -11.86 -12.18
C PHE A 269 14.65 -12.23 -12.22
N THR A 270 15.33 -11.75 -13.23
CA THR A 270 16.79 -11.81 -13.34
C THR A 270 17.35 -10.42 -13.59
N THR A 271 18.60 -10.21 -13.22
CA THR A 271 19.31 -9.00 -13.60
C THR A 271 20.14 -9.24 -14.87
N ASP A 272 20.64 -8.14 -15.45
CA ASP A 272 21.47 -8.14 -16.65
C ASP A 272 22.76 -8.97 -16.52
N ASP A 273 23.15 -9.37 -15.30
CA ASP A 273 24.45 -10.03 -15.15
C ASP A 273 24.52 -11.09 -14.06
N ARG A 274 23.86 -10.94 -12.89
CA ARG A 274 24.42 -11.63 -11.72
C ARG A 274 23.47 -12.04 -10.63
N MET A 275 22.17 -11.82 -10.80
CA MET A 275 21.18 -12.14 -9.79
C MET A 275 19.96 -12.79 -10.41
N GLY A 276 19.43 -13.81 -9.74
CA GLY A 276 18.13 -14.39 -10.02
C GLY A 276 17.30 -14.47 -8.75
N PHE A 277 16.01 -14.23 -8.88
CA PHE A 277 15.02 -14.32 -7.80
C PHE A 277 13.78 -15.07 -8.28
N ASN A 278 13.26 -15.95 -7.46
CA ASN A 278 12.02 -16.67 -7.69
C ASN A 278 11.21 -16.72 -6.41
N ARG A 279 9.88 -16.58 -6.50
CA ARG A 279 8.95 -16.77 -5.39
C ARG A 279 7.69 -17.45 -5.89
N LEU A 280 7.31 -18.53 -5.20
CA LEU A 280 6.03 -19.22 -5.37
C LEU A 280 5.20 -18.98 -4.10
N ALA A 281 3.92 -18.66 -4.27
CA ALA A 281 3.02 -18.44 -3.16
C ALA A 281 1.63 -19.04 -3.45
N TYR A 282 1.03 -19.62 -2.43
CA TYR A 282 -0.34 -20.12 -2.48
C TYR A 282 -1.15 -19.51 -1.35
N THR A 283 -2.37 -19.11 -1.67
CA THR A 283 -3.29 -18.46 -0.72
C THR A 283 -4.68 -19.04 -0.90
N ILE A 284 -5.35 -19.34 0.22
CA ILE A 284 -6.70 -19.90 0.24
C ILE A 284 -7.56 -19.16 1.29
N PRO A 285 -8.84 -18.87 1.01
CA PRO A 285 -9.77 -18.36 2.00
C PRO A 285 -10.12 -19.42 3.04
N VAL A 286 -10.33 -18.99 4.29
CA VAL A 286 -10.69 -19.84 5.42
C VAL A 286 -11.86 -19.24 6.18
N GLY A 287 -12.96 -19.98 6.27
CA GLY A 287 -14.19 -19.51 6.92
C GLY A 287 -14.92 -18.43 6.12
N PRO A 288 -16.02 -17.91 6.66
CA PRO A 288 -16.92 -17.03 5.93
C PRO A 288 -16.61 -15.52 6.05
N TYR A 289 -15.66 -15.14 6.90
CA TYR A 289 -15.39 -13.73 7.24
C TYR A 289 -14.22 -13.14 6.47
N GLY A 290 -13.85 -13.70 5.30
CA GLY A 290 -12.81 -13.17 4.44
C GLY A 290 -11.39 -13.42 4.92
N THR A 291 -11.18 -14.26 5.95
CA THR A 291 -9.85 -14.68 6.36
C THR A 291 -9.17 -15.45 5.22
N ARG A 292 -7.90 -15.15 4.98
CA ARG A 292 -7.06 -15.88 4.02
C ARG A 292 -5.78 -16.32 4.69
N VAL A 293 -5.37 -17.56 4.42
CA VAL A 293 -4.08 -18.09 4.86
C VAL A 293 -3.25 -18.45 3.65
N GLY A 294 -1.95 -18.38 3.79
CA GLY A 294 -1.06 -18.72 2.69
C GLY A 294 0.33 -19.12 3.14
N ALA A 295 1.03 -19.73 2.20
CA ALA A 295 2.43 -20.07 2.33
C ALA A 295 3.18 -19.60 1.09
N SER A 296 4.46 -19.27 1.25
CA SER A 296 5.34 -18.98 0.11
C SER A 296 6.76 -19.43 0.37
N TYR A 297 7.44 -19.73 -0.72
CA TYR A 297 8.87 -19.94 -0.74
C TYR A 297 9.50 -19.04 -1.79
N ALA A 298 10.52 -18.27 -1.37
CA ALA A 298 11.34 -17.48 -2.27
C ALA A 298 12.78 -17.99 -2.21
N SER A 299 13.46 -17.96 -3.35
CA SER A 299 14.89 -18.25 -3.45
C SER A 299 15.57 -17.21 -4.35
N PHE A 300 16.79 -16.91 -4.03
CA PHE A 300 17.61 -16.05 -4.86
C PHE A 300 19.07 -16.46 -4.80
N HIS A 301 19.81 -16.07 -5.84
CA HIS A 301 21.26 -16.15 -5.89
C HIS A 301 21.81 -14.86 -6.45
N TYR A 302 23.02 -14.52 -6.07
CA TYR A 302 23.71 -13.37 -6.61
C TYR A 302 25.22 -13.58 -6.67
N ARG A 303 25.89 -12.80 -7.49
CA ARG A 303 27.34 -12.67 -7.56
C ARG A 303 27.68 -11.18 -7.68
N LEU A 304 28.67 -10.72 -6.93
CA LEU A 304 29.12 -9.33 -7.02
C LEU A 304 30.00 -9.12 -8.26
N GLY A 305 29.80 -8.00 -8.89
CA GLY A 305 30.56 -7.52 -10.02
C GLY A 305 31.16 -6.13 -9.80
N LYS A 306 31.64 -5.52 -10.88
CA LYS A 306 32.25 -4.19 -10.89
C LYS A 306 33.43 -4.11 -9.89
N ASP A 307 33.34 -3.18 -8.93
CA ASP A 307 34.40 -2.91 -7.95
C ASP A 307 34.69 -4.10 -7.01
N PHE A 308 33.76 -5.07 -6.94
CA PHE A 308 33.90 -6.28 -6.12
C PHE A 308 34.19 -7.57 -6.93
N ILE A 309 34.45 -7.47 -8.23
CA ILE A 309 34.61 -8.65 -9.11
C ILE A 309 35.75 -9.54 -8.63
N ASP A 310 36.85 -8.94 -8.22
CA ASP A 310 38.07 -9.64 -7.80
C ASP A 310 37.92 -10.31 -6.42
N THR A 311 36.88 -9.99 -5.69
CA THR A 311 36.58 -10.65 -4.40
C THR A 311 35.94 -12.03 -4.58
N LEU A 312 35.44 -12.34 -5.78
CA LEU A 312 34.68 -13.55 -6.10
C LEU A 312 33.55 -13.79 -5.11
N THR A 313 32.94 -12.70 -4.60
CA THR A 313 31.85 -12.77 -3.62
C THR A 313 30.54 -13.16 -4.30
N HIS A 314 29.87 -14.15 -3.73
CA HIS A 314 28.57 -14.61 -4.16
C HIS A 314 27.75 -15.10 -2.96
N GLY A 315 26.45 -15.27 -3.15
CA GLY A 315 25.59 -15.79 -2.11
C GLY A 315 24.28 -16.34 -2.65
N VAL A 316 23.61 -17.07 -1.78
CA VAL A 316 22.29 -17.63 -2.02
C VAL A 316 21.39 -17.35 -0.83
N GLY A 317 20.09 -17.30 -1.06
CA GLY A 317 19.14 -17.16 0.03
C GLY A 317 17.81 -17.85 -0.26
N GLY A 318 17.19 -18.31 0.81
CA GLY A 318 15.85 -18.89 0.82
C GLY A 318 14.99 -18.26 1.91
N VAL A 319 13.73 -17.96 1.58
CA VAL A 319 12.75 -17.41 2.52
C VAL A 319 11.49 -18.26 2.47
N THR A 320 11.18 -18.92 3.57
CA THR A 320 9.90 -19.63 3.77
C THR A 320 9.00 -18.75 4.60
N SER A 321 7.77 -18.53 4.15
CA SER A 321 6.80 -17.70 4.86
C SER A 321 5.45 -18.40 4.98
N LEU A 322 4.83 -18.29 6.16
CA LEU A 322 3.43 -18.57 6.42
C LEU A 322 2.76 -17.26 6.79
N TYR A 323 1.56 -17.01 6.29
CA TYR A 323 0.88 -15.75 6.56
C TYR A 323 -0.63 -15.92 6.60
N ALA A 324 -1.28 -15.01 7.32
CA ALA A 324 -2.72 -14.90 7.39
C ALA A 324 -3.13 -13.42 7.31
N PHE A 325 -4.28 -13.20 6.68
CA PHE A 325 -4.94 -11.90 6.57
C PHE A 325 -6.38 -12.03 7.01
N HIS A 326 -6.83 -11.11 7.86
CA HIS A 326 -8.23 -11.07 8.30
C HIS A 326 -8.77 -9.65 8.16
N PRO A 327 -9.79 -9.40 7.32
CA PRO A 327 -10.42 -8.10 7.20
C PRO A 327 -11.21 -7.80 8.48
N LEU A 328 -10.83 -6.71 9.17
CA LEU A 328 -11.57 -6.17 10.32
C LEU A 328 -12.69 -5.22 9.85
N ILE A 329 -12.41 -4.46 8.80
CA ILE A 329 -13.33 -3.56 8.12
C ILE A 329 -13.20 -3.80 6.63
N ARG A 330 -14.31 -4.00 5.93
CA ARG A 330 -14.35 -4.15 4.49
C ARG A 330 -15.57 -3.41 3.91
N THR A 331 -15.39 -2.16 3.53
CA THR A 331 -16.38 -1.31 2.89
C THR A 331 -15.77 -0.63 1.64
N ARG A 332 -16.58 0.05 0.83
CA ARG A 332 -16.08 0.83 -0.31
C ARG A 332 -15.20 2.02 0.10
N SER A 333 -15.51 2.60 1.25
CA SER A 333 -14.84 3.81 1.73
C SER A 333 -13.69 3.55 2.69
N SER A 334 -13.65 2.39 3.36
CA SER A 334 -12.65 2.08 4.38
C SER A 334 -12.39 0.58 4.44
N ASN A 335 -11.12 0.22 4.50
CA ASN A 335 -10.67 -1.15 4.64
C ASN A 335 -9.61 -1.22 5.74
N THR A 336 -9.69 -2.23 6.59
CA THR A 336 -8.67 -2.50 7.62
C THR A 336 -8.45 -4.00 7.68
N ILE A 337 -7.22 -4.42 7.53
CA ILE A 337 -6.82 -5.83 7.49
C ILE A 337 -5.79 -6.08 8.58
N LEU A 338 -6.07 -7.05 9.44
CA LEU A 338 -5.11 -7.62 10.38
C LEU A 338 -4.23 -8.62 9.64
N GLN A 339 -2.92 -8.54 9.83
CA GLN A 339 -1.94 -9.40 9.19
C GLN A 339 -1.12 -10.15 10.22
N PHE A 340 -0.93 -11.42 10.00
CA PHE A 340 0.03 -12.25 10.72
C PHE A 340 1.01 -12.87 9.73
N GLY A 341 2.29 -12.95 10.09
CA GLY A 341 3.33 -13.57 9.29
C GLY A 341 4.33 -14.33 10.18
N TYR A 342 4.79 -15.46 9.68
CA TYR A 342 5.93 -16.18 10.20
C TYR A 342 6.91 -16.39 9.06
N GLU A 343 8.17 -16.02 9.25
CA GLU A 343 9.22 -16.13 8.23
C GLU A 343 10.45 -16.81 8.78
N GLN A 344 11.02 -17.69 7.97
CA GLN A 344 12.39 -18.18 8.14
C GLN A 344 13.21 -17.78 6.92
N LYS A 345 14.30 -17.06 7.16
CA LYS A 345 15.28 -16.64 6.16
C LYS A 345 16.57 -17.40 6.40
N ARG A 346 17.09 -18.06 5.37
CA ARG A 346 18.40 -18.70 5.35
C ARG A 346 19.23 -18.01 4.29
N LEU A 347 20.37 -17.45 4.67
CA LEU A 347 21.21 -16.62 3.83
C LEU A 347 22.65 -17.13 3.94
N ASP A 348 23.29 -17.37 2.82
CA ASP A 348 24.66 -17.84 2.73
C ASP A 348 25.46 -16.85 1.87
N ASP A 349 26.54 -16.35 2.40
CA ASP A 349 27.47 -15.44 1.75
C ASP A 349 28.86 -16.03 1.76
N ARG A 350 29.54 -16.04 0.61
CA ARG A 350 30.89 -16.54 0.42
C ARG A 350 31.76 -15.50 -0.24
N ASN A 351 32.97 -15.34 0.29
CA ASN A 351 34.03 -14.59 -0.35
C ASN A 351 35.23 -15.54 -0.55
N GLU A 352 35.42 -15.94 -1.79
CA GLU A 352 36.42 -16.96 -2.13
C GLU A 352 37.86 -16.48 -1.93
N VAL A 353 38.10 -15.17 -2.04
CA VAL A 353 39.44 -14.59 -1.87
C VAL A 353 39.78 -14.41 -0.39
N ALA A 354 38.85 -13.91 0.39
CA ALA A 354 39.02 -13.75 1.83
C ALA A 354 38.78 -15.07 2.60
N LEU A 355 38.33 -16.13 1.94
CA LEU A 355 37.97 -17.43 2.51
C LEU A 355 36.97 -17.30 3.68
N THR A 356 36.03 -16.36 3.55
CA THR A 356 35.00 -16.16 4.57
C THR A 356 33.66 -16.75 4.11
N ILE A 357 33.01 -17.46 5.03
CA ILE A 357 31.67 -18.03 4.87
C ILE A 357 30.82 -17.47 6.00
N THR A 358 29.69 -16.86 5.65
CA THR A 358 28.69 -16.34 6.61
C THR A 358 27.36 -17.00 6.33
N ASP A 359 26.93 -17.89 7.23
CA ASP A 359 25.58 -18.45 7.19
C ASP A 359 24.72 -17.74 8.22
N GLN A 360 23.55 -17.32 7.82
CA GLN A 360 22.59 -16.61 8.65
C GLN A 360 21.23 -17.29 8.59
N ASN A 361 20.66 -17.60 9.76
CA ASN A 361 19.30 -18.07 9.91
C ASN A 361 18.51 -17.09 10.78
N ILE A 362 17.48 -16.48 10.17
CA ILE A 362 16.59 -15.53 10.86
C ILE A 362 15.22 -16.13 10.90
N VAL A 363 14.66 -16.26 12.09
CA VAL A 363 13.27 -16.65 12.32
C VAL A 363 12.54 -15.46 12.90
N SER A 364 11.40 -15.08 12.32
CA SER A 364 10.63 -13.93 12.80
C SER A 364 9.13 -14.14 12.68
N SER A 365 8.39 -13.54 13.62
CA SER A 365 6.94 -13.41 13.59
C SER A 365 6.57 -11.94 13.39
N LYS A 366 5.50 -11.70 12.64
CA LYS A 366 5.01 -10.36 12.31
C LYS A 366 3.54 -10.26 12.69
N LEU A 367 3.17 -9.14 13.28
CA LEU A 367 1.78 -8.75 13.50
C LEU A 367 1.60 -7.34 12.99
N GLY A 368 0.61 -7.12 12.14
CA GLY A 368 0.41 -5.83 11.52
C GLY A 368 -1.05 -5.51 11.25
N VAL A 369 -1.30 -4.22 11.08
CA VAL A 369 -2.56 -3.67 10.60
C VAL A 369 -2.25 -2.81 9.38
N VAL A 370 -2.95 -3.06 8.28
CA VAL A 370 -2.88 -2.24 7.06
C VAL A 370 -4.29 -1.87 6.63
N GLY A 371 -4.41 -0.74 5.98
CA GLY A 371 -5.72 -0.32 5.51
C GLY A 371 -5.69 0.89 4.60
N ASP A 372 -6.89 1.25 4.14
CA ASP A 372 -7.14 2.47 3.40
C ASP A 372 -8.49 3.07 3.81
N PHE A 373 -8.60 4.37 3.64
CA PHE A 373 -9.87 5.07 3.78
C PHE A 373 -9.93 6.30 2.89
N ARG A 374 -11.14 6.67 2.51
CA ARG A 374 -11.44 7.88 1.74
C ARG A 374 -12.03 8.93 2.64
N ASP A 375 -11.68 10.17 2.42
CA ASP A 375 -12.25 11.32 3.09
C ASP A 375 -12.60 12.45 2.11
N GLY A 376 -13.38 13.42 2.57
CA GLY A 376 -13.75 14.61 1.80
C GLY A 376 -12.86 15.82 2.04
N LEU A 377 -11.76 15.70 2.79
CA LEU A 377 -10.89 16.81 3.14
C LEU A 377 -10.24 17.40 1.87
N LEU A 378 -10.32 18.74 1.72
CA LEU A 378 -9.75 19.51 0.59
C LEU A 378 -10.15 18.97 -0.80
N GLY A 379 -11.43 18.54 -0.95
CA GLY A 379 -11.93 18.02 -2.22
C GLY A 379 -11.78 16.52 -2.41
N GLY A 380 -11.33 15.81 -1.38
CA GLY A 380 -11.28 14.35 -1.32
C GLY A 380 -9.88 13.78 -1.46
N GLY A 381 -9.62 12.74 -0.68
CA GLY A 381 -8.36 12.02 -0.68
C GLY A 381 -8.53 10.53 -0.41
N LEU A 382 -7.58 9.75 -0.94
CA LEU A 382 -7.40 8.35 -0.58
C LEU A 382 -6.20 8.25 0.34
N ASN A 383 -6.41 7.72 1.53
CA ASN A 383 -5.37 7.47 2.51
C ASN A 383 -5.08 5.97 2.58
N SER A 384 -3.84 5.59 2.70
CA SER A 384 -3.44 4.22 3.07
C SER A 384 -2.44 4.26 4.20
N TYR A 385 -2.52 3.28 5.08
CA TYR A 385 -1.68 3.18 6.26
C TYR A 385 -1.27 1.74 6.53
N GLY A 386 -0.14 1.60 7.21
CA GLY A 386 0.35 0.32 7.68
C GLY A 386 1.18 0.48 8.95
N TYR A 387 1.03 -0.48 9.85
CA TYR A 387 1.89 -0.61 11.01
C TYR A 387 2.13 -2.09 11.29
N THR A 388 3.40 -2.47 11.41
CA THR A 388 3.81 -3.86 11.63
C THR A 388 4.87 -3.94 12.71
N ILE A 389 4.65 -4.80 13.69
CA ILE A 389 5.65 -5.22 14.67
C ILE A 389 6.23 -6.55 14.18
N THR A 390 7.55 -6.65 14.18
CA THR A 390 8.28 -7.88 13.88
C THR A 390 9.15 -8.22 15.07
N GLU A 391 9.01 -9.42 15.57
CA GLU A 391 9.92 -10.00 16.56
C GLU A 391 10.66 -11.19 15.95
N GLY A 392 11.96 -11.26 16.14
CA GLY A 392 12.76 -12.31 15.54
C GLY A 392 14.03 -12.64 16.30
N ASN A 393 14.69 -13.65 15.79
CA ASN A 393 15.99 -14.11 16.29
C ASN A 393 16.92 -14.41 15.11
N ALA A 394 18.10 -13.82 15.13
CA ALA A 394 19.14 -14.01 14.12
C ALA A 394 20.27 -14.85 14.69
N VAL A 395 20.58 -15.96 14.02
CA VAL A 395 21.66 -16.87 14.37
C VAL A 395 22.64 -16.93 13.22
N PHE A 396 23.92 -16.89 13.51
CA PHE A 396 25.00 -16.98 12.54
C PHE A 396 25.85 -18.22 12.78
N SER A 397 26.42 -18.75 11.69
CA SER A 397 27.52 -19.70 11.73
C SER A 397 28.60 -19.25 10.74
N GLY A 398 29.84 -19.73 10.97
CA GLY A 398 31.00 -19.25 10.20
C GLY A 398 31.47 -17.87 10.65
N THR A 399 31.79 -17.00 9.71
CA THR A 399 32.23 -15.62 9.98
C THR A 399 31.02 -14.76 10.40
N ILE A 400 31.10 -14.11 11.56
CA ILE A 400 30.07 -13.17 12.03
C ILE A 400 30.51 -11.76 11.69
N PRO A 401 29.87 -11.06 10.73
CA PRO A 401 30.28 -9.72 10.32
C PRO A 401 30.14 -8.68 11.44
N ASP A 402 29.07 -8.76 12.23
CA ASP A 402 28.79 -7.87 13.35
C ASP A 402 28.12 -8.67 14.48
N PRO A 403 28.87 -9.01 15.55
CA PRO A 403 28.33 -9.77 16.68
C PRO A 403 27.14 -9.09 17.39
N THR A 404 26.99 -7.77 17.28
CA THR A 404 25.91 -7.01 17.91
C THR A 404 24.56 -7.28 17.27
N THR A 405 24.54 -7.86 16.06
CA THR A 405 23.32 -8.22 15.33
C THR A 405 22.76 -9.59 15.71
N VAL A 406 23.54 -10.42 16.41
CA VAL A 406 23.17 -11.78 16.81
C VAL A 406 22.09 -11.76 17.90
N GLY A 407 21.15 -12.69 17.84
CA GLY A 407 20.15 -12.92 18.87
C GLY A 407 18.81 -12.26 18.57
N ARG A 408 18.02 -12.10 19.64
CA ARG A 408 16.66 -11.56 19.55
C ARG A 408 16.65 -10.09 19.16
N PHE A 409 15.70 -9.72 18.32
CA PHE A 409 15.42 -8.34 17.93
C PHE A 409 13.91 -8.10 17.81
N ALA A 410 13.53 -6.84 17.92
CA ALA A 410 12.21 -6.38 17.53
C ALA A 410 12.36 -5.16 16.60
N LYS A 411 11.42 -4.97 15.71
CA LYS A 411 11.33 -3.76 14.88
C LYS A 411 9.88 -3.39 14.58
N HIS A 412 9.68 -2.11 14.42
CA HIS A 412 8.41 -1.49 14.08
C HIS A 412 8.55 -0.87 12.69
N ASN A 413 7.68 -1.25 11.77
CA ASN A 413 7.57 -0.60 10.47
C ASN A 413 6.26 0.17 10.42
N TYR A 414 6.29 1.37 9.86
CA TYR A 414 5.12 2.22 9.68
C TYR A 414 5.11 2.83 8.30
N GLU A 415 3.92 2.97 7.74
CA GLU A 415 3.71 3.67 6.47
C GLU A 415 2.41 4.46 6.51
N PHE A 416 2.43 5.60 5.86
CA PHE A 416 1.25 6.40 5.57
C PHE A 416 1.40 7.04 4.20
N ARG A 417 0.32 6.99 3.42
CA ARG A 417 0.27 7.60 2.10
C ARG A 417 -1.06 8.29 1.90
N ARG A 418 -1.04 9.51 1.37
CA ARG A 418 -2.21 10.24 0.95
C ARG A 418 -2.11 10.62 -0.52
N LEU A 419 -3.12 10.24 -1.29
CA LEU A 419 -3.34 10.74 -2.64
C LEU A 419 -4.46 11.76 -2.59
N GLN A 420 -4.10 13.04 -2.59
CA GLN A 420 -5.01 14.17 -2.52
C GLN A 420 -5.43 14.60 -3.91
N LYS A 421 -6.72 14.69 -4.17
CA LYS A 421 -7.25 15.33 -5.37
C LYS A 421 -7.07 16.85 -5.26
N ILE A 422 -6.40 17.48 -6.23
CA ILE A 422 -6.29 18.94 -6.33
C ILE A 422 -7.30 19.45 -7.36
N THR A 423 -7.28 18.84 -8.55
CA THR A 423 -8.27 19.06 -9.62
C THR A 423 -8.61 17.71 -10.25
N ASP A 424 -9.46 17.67 -11.27
CA ASP A 424 -9.76 16.43 -11.99
C ASP A 424 -8.52 15.82 -12.67
N ASN A 425 -7.55 16.64 -13.04
CA ASN A 425 -6.33 16.19 -13.72
C ASN A 425 -5.07 16.28 -12.84
N ALA A 426 -5.14 16.90 -11.66
CA ALA A 426 -4.01 17.10 -10.77
C ALA A 426 -4.21 16.39 -9.43
N THR A 427 -3.18 15.68 -8.98
CA THR A 427 -3.15 15.01 -7.67
C THR A 427 -1.83 15.30 -6.96
N LEU A 428 -1.87 15.33 -5.62
CA LEU A 428 -0.70 15.40 -4.77
C LEU A 428 -0.56 14.07 -4.02
N LEU A 429 0.56 13.40 -4.20
CA LEU A 429 0.95 12.26 -3.40
C LEU A 429 1.85 12.73 -2.25
N LEU A 430 1.48 12.40 -1.03
CA LEU A 430 2.32 12.49 0.15
C LEU A 430 2.51 11.10 0.73
N ALA A 431 3.73 10.68 0.97
CA ALA A 431 4.02 9.37 1.54
C ALA A 431 5.14 9.48 2.58
N VAL A 432 4.98 8.73 3.66
CA VAL A 432 6.04 8.50 4.65
C VAL A 432 6.06 7.02 4.97
N ASN A 433 7.24 6.45 5.00
CA ASN A 433 7.48 5.10 5.50
C ASN A 433 8.73 5.09 6.35
N GLY A 434 8.79 4.20 7.33
CA GLY A 434 9.96 4.12 8.20
C GLY A 434 10.01 2.87 9.06
N GLN A 435 11.12 2.77 9.77
CA GLN A 435 11.43 1.66 10.65
C GLN A 435 12.08 2.15 11.95
N MET A 436 11.79 1.47 13.05
CA MET A 436 12.48 1.62 14.33
C MET A 436 12.94 0.24 14.81
N GLY A 437 14.25 0.02 14.84
CA GLY A 437 14.85 -1.20 15.38
C GLY A 437 15.09 -1.12 16.89
N SER A 438 14.98 -2.24 17.60
CA SER A 438 15.24 -2.34 19.05
C SER A 438 16.74 -2.43 19.37
N LYS A 439 17.55 -2.90 18.43
CA LYS A 439 19.00 -3.11 18.53
C LYS A 439 19.63 -3.02 17.14
N ASN A 440 20.92 -3.30 17.02
CA ASN A 440 21.58 -3.47 15.74
C ASN A 440 20.98 -4.66 15.01
N LEU A 441 20.52 -4.43 13.77
CA LEU A 441 19.86 -5.41 12.92
C LEU A 441 20.82 -5.96 11.87
N THR A 442 20.57 -7.18 11.44
CA THR A 442 21.25 -7.75 10.27
C THR A 442 20.84 -6.98 9.01
N SER A 443 21.64 -7.02 7.96
CA SER A 443 21.35 -6.36 6.68
C SER A 443 19.99 -6.74 6.10
N ALA A 444 19.53 -7.98 6.32
CA ALA A 444 18.22 -8.49 5.89
C ALA A 444 17.01 -7.89 6.66
N GLU A 445 17.26 -7.13 7.72
CA GLU A 445 16.23 -6.52 8.56
C GLU A 445 16.35 -4.99 8.61
N ARG A 446 17.37 -4.41 7.96
CA ARG A 446 17.59 -2.96 7.93
C ARG A 446 16.67 -2.25 6.96
N PHE A 447 16.52 -0.97 7.17
CA PHE A 447 15.76 -0.03 6.33
C PHE A 447 16.69 0.67 5.34
N SER A 448 16.28 0.80 4.07
CA SER A 448 17.03 1.46 3.01
C SER A 448 16.44 2.82 2.67
N LEU A 449 17.28 3.85 2.52
CA LEU A 449 16.84 5.18 2.12
C LEU A 449 16.81 5.37 0.60
N GLY A 450 17.85 4.94 -0.10
CA GLY A 450 18.02 5.24 -1.52
C GLY A 450 17.29 4.28 -2.45
N GLY A 451 17.10 4.70 -3.68
CA GLY A 451 16.51 3.91 -4.76
C GLY A 451 15.22 4.50 -5.33
N ALA A 452 14.68 3.84 -6.34
CA ALA A 452 13.48 4.29 -7.05
C ALA A 452 12.22 4.38 -6.15
N ALA A 453 12.16 3.59 -5.08
CA ALA A 453 11.09 3.61 -4.08
C ALA A 453 11.43 4.43 -2.82
N GLY A 454 12.65 4.94 -2.72
CA GLY A 454 13.16 5.75 -1.63
C GLY A 454 13.46 7.19 -2.07
N VAL A 455 14.62 7.71 -1.66
CA VAL A 455 15.15 8.99 -2.13
C VAL A 455 15.75 8.78 -3.53
N ARG A 456 15.01 9.14 -4.57
CA ARG A 456 15.29 8.83 -5.98
C ARG A 456 16.59 9.42 -6.51
N ALA A 457 17.15 10.40 -5.86
CA ALA A 457 18.44 10.99 -6.22
C ALA A 457 19.65 10.11 -5.88
N TYR A 458 19.43 8.99 -5.17
CA TYR A 458 20.47 8.08 -4.70
C TYR A 458 20.27 6.65 -5.22
N PRO A 459 21.34 5.83 -5.30
CA PRO A 459 21.25 4.46 -5.80
C PRO A 459 20.42 3.54 -4.92
N ALA A 460 19.99 2.41 -5.48
CA ALA A 460 19.36 1.35 -4.71
C ALA A 460 20.33 0.77 -3.67
N GLY A 461 19.84 0.58 -2.43
CA GLY A 461 20.65 0.09 -1.31
C GLY A 461 21.51 1.15 -0.63
N GLU A 462 21.36 2.44 -0.99
CA GLU A 462 22.05 3.53 -0.29
C GLU A 462 21.51 3.70 1.13
N ALA A 463 22.44 3.87 2.08
CA ALA A 463 22.15 4.19 3.47
C ALA A 463 21.18 3.18 4.15
N LEU A 464 21.66 1.96 4.34
CA LEU A 464 20.96 0.94 5.14
C LEU A 464 21.15 1.22 6.63
N GLY A 465 20.08 1.15 7.43
CA GLY A 465 20.15 1.35 8.87
C GLY A 465 19.04 0.70 9.67
N ASP A 466 19.23 0.67 10.98
CA ASP A 466 18.30 0.01 11.91
C ASP A 466 17.05 0.84 12.17
N THR A 467 17.18 2.17 12.11
CA THR A 467 16.09 3.12 12.34
C THR A 467 16.15 4.22 11.30
N GLY A 468 15.02 4.57 10.71
CA GLY A 468 14.97 5.63 9.72
C GLY A 468 13.58 5.86 9.13
N TYR A 469 13.48 6.88 8.27
CA TYR A 469 12.27 7.17 7.52
C TYR A 469 12.60 7.77 6.14
N VAL A 470 11.65 7.62 5.22
CA VAL A 470 11.62 8.32 3.93
C VAL A 470 10.29 9.06 3.82
N PHE A 471 10.36 10.31 3.43
CA PHE A 471 9.23 11.15 3.04
C PHE A 471 9.31 11.41 1.53
N GLN A 472 8.18 11.33 0.85
CA GLN A 472 8.04 11.63 -0.57
C GLN A 472 6.84 12.55 -0.80
N GLY A 473 7.05 13.64 -1.52
CA GLY A 473 6.02 14.54 -2.00
C GLY A 473 6.07 14.63 -3.53
N GLU A 474 4.93 14.38 -4.21
CA GLU A 474 4.89 14.38 -5.67
C GLU A 474 3.58 14.96 -6.18
N VAL A 475 3.67 16.01 -6.98
CA VAL A 475 2.55 16.56 -7.74
C VAL A 475 2.52 15.86 -9.09
N ARG A 476 1.36 15.32 -9.46
CA ARG A 476 1.10 14.62 -10.73
C ARG A 476 0.04 15.35 -11.51
N TYR A 477 0.24 15.47 -12.81
CA TYR A 477 -0.70 16.08 -13.72
C TYR A 477 -0.91 15.20 -14.95
N ILE A 478 -2.15 14.77 -15.14
CA ILE A 478 -2.59 14.05 -16.37
C ILE A 478 -2.84 15.11 -17.43
N ILE A 479 -2.18 15.00 -18.58
CA ILE A 479 -2.36 15.95 -19.68
C ILE A 479 -3.67 15.60 -20.41
N PRO A 480 -4.71 16.44 -20.30
CA PRO A 480 -6.01 16.11 -20.88
C PRO A 480 -5.94 16.01 -22.40
N GLY A 481 -6.52 14.95 -22.96
CA GLY A 481 -6.61 14.75 -24.40
C GLY A 481 -5.29 14.40 -25.10
N PHE A 482 -4.16 14.41 -24.40
CA PHE A 482 -2.86 14.00 -24.94
C PHE A 482 -2.57 12.55 -24.60
N LYS A 483 -2.49 11.70 -25.62
CA LYS A 483 -2.22 10.26 -25.49
C LYS A 483 -1.05 9.86 -26.36
N VAL A 484 -0.31 8.86 -25.90
CA VAL A 484 0.70 8.17 -26.70
C VAL A 484 0.21 6.74 -26.93
N GLY A 485 -0.17 6.42 -28.16
CA GLY A 485 -0.94 5.22 -28.45
C GLY A 485 -2.29 5.23 -27.72
N SER A 486 -2.58 4.20 -26.93
CA SER A 486 -3.77 4.11 -26.07
C SER A 486 -3.55 4.62 -24.65
N GLY A 487 -2.32 5.04 -24.28
CA GLY A 487 -1.93 5.42 -22.93
C GLY A 487 -2.13 6.90 -22.64
N ASP A 488 -2.66 7.22 -21.47
CA ASP A 488 -2.69 8.58 -20.93
C ASP A 488 -1.30 9.02 -20.51
N VAL A 489 -0.98 10.30 -20.69
CA VAL A 489 0.31 10.87 -20.34
C VAL A 489 0.18 11.65 -19.05
N THR A 490 1.01 11.28 -18.06
CA THR A 490 1.14 11.98 -16.78
C THR A 490 2.54 12.56 -16.66
N VAL A 491 2.65 13.79 -16.20
CA VAL A 491 3.91 14.42 -15.80
C VAL A 491 3.92 14.67 -14.31
N SER A 492 5.10 14.67 -13.69
CA SER A 492 5.21 14.91 -12.26
C SER A 492 6.46 15.71 -11.90
N GLY A 493 6.35 16.43 -10.77
CA GLY A 493 7.47 17.00 -10.06
C GLY A 493 7.48 16.49 -8.64
N PHE A 494 8.66 16.18 -8.08
CA PHE A 494 8.76 15.55 -6.78
C PHE A 494 9.93 16.05 -5.93
N TYR A 495 9.78 15.86 -4.62
CA TYR A 495 10.80 16.03 -3.61
C TYR A 495 10.80 14.81 -2.67
N ASP A 496 11.98 14.23 -2.44
CA ASP A 496 12.19 13.10 -1.56
C ASP A 496 13.21 13.48 -0.48
N GLN A 497 12.96 13.03 0.75
CA GLN A 497 13.85 13.22 1.88
C GLN A 497 13.85 11.98 2.77
N GLY A 498 15.00 11.63 3.34
CA GLY A 498 15.10 10.54 4.29
C GLY A 498 16.23 10.74 5.28
N TRP A 499 16.08 10.06 6.40
CA TRP A 499 17.08 9.97 7.46
C TRP A 499 17.18 8.54 7.94
N VAL A 500 18.40 8.12 8.26
CA VAL A 500 18.67 6.81 8.86
C VAL A 500 19.76 6.89 9.91
N ARG A 501 19.58 6.13 10.99
CA ARG A 501 20.61 5.74 11.92
C ARG A 501 21.09 4.33 11.54
N ILE A 502 22.38 4.21 11.19
CA ILE A 502 22.97 2.98 10.65
C ILE A 502 22.96 1.88 11.69
N GLN A 503 23.45 2.18 12.89
CA GLN A 503 23.48 1.27 14.05
C GLN A 503 22.70 1.88 15.20
N LYS A 504 21.74 1.15 15.75
CA LYS A 504 20.94 1.57 16.90
C LYS A 504 21.82 1.78 18.13
N ASP A 505 22.66 0.77 18.40
CA ASP A 505 23.60 0.74 19.51
C ASP A 505 25.02 0.97 18.95
N PHE A 506 25.34 2.24 18.72
CA PHE A 506 26.62 2.64 18.15
C PHE A 506 27.68 2.71 19.23
N VAL A 507 28.73 1.90 19.10
CA VAL A 507 29.91 1.99 19.96
C VAL A 507 30.83 3.06 19.37
N THR A 508 30.96 4.19 20.06
CA THR A 508 31.84 5.28 19.63
C THR A 508 33.28 4.76 19.56
N PRO A 509 33.96 4.84 18.40
CA PRO A 509 35.38 4.53 18.35
C PRO A 509 36.18 5.46 19.27
N ALA A 510 37.31 4.97 19.80
CA ALA A 510 38.16 5.69 20.73
C ALA A 510 38.49 7.11 20.26
N ALA A 511 38.69 8.01 21.24
CA ALA A 511 38.85 9.46 21.06
C ALA A 511 39.79 9.83 19.88
N GLY A 512 39.26 10.65 18.97
CA GLY A 512 39.98 11.17 17.79
C GLY A 512 39.31 10.95 16.46
N THR A 513 38.24 10.16 16.39
CA THR A 513 37.44 9.96 15.17
C THR A 513 36.13 10.76 15.25
N THR A 514 35.84 11.54 14.21
CA THR A 514 34.60 12.30 14.00
C THR A 514 33.37 11.38 13.78
N ALA A 515 33.24 10.34 14.60
CA ALA A 515 32.41 9.18 14.32
C ALA A 515 30.91 9.38 14.61
N ALA A 516 30.48 10.38 15.36
CA ALA A 516 29.07 10.61 15.67
C ALA A 516 28.25 10.95 14.41
N ASN A 517 28.84 11.65 13.44
CA ASN A 517 28.19 11.97 12.17
C ASN A 517 28.17 10.78 11.20
N ALA A 518 29.04 9.79 11.39
CA ALA A 518 29.12 8.60 10.52
C ALA A 518 27.94 7.63 10.73
N ASN A 519 27.27 7.67 11.88
CA ASN A 519 26.16 6.77 12.22
C ASN A 519 24.78 7.28 11.74
N ASN A 520 24.71 8.52 11.27
CA ASN A 520 23.46 9.09 10.75
C ASN A 520 23.68 9.56 9.32
N ARG A 521 22.71 9.26 8.44
CA ARG A 521 22.71 9.71 7.05
C ARG A 521 21.43 10.49 6.79
N HIS A 522 21.57 11.62 6.12
CA HIS A 522 20.47 12.42 5.59
C HIS A 522 20.59 12.44 4.08
N LEU A 523 19.53 12.03 3.39
CA LEU A 523 19.48 12.07 1.94
C LEU A 523 18.30 12.93 1.53
N SER A 524 18.50 13.82 0.56
CA SER A 524 17.40 14.54 -0.06
C SER A 524 17.63 14.76 -1.54
N GLY A 525 16.54 14.91 -2.29
CA GLY A 525 16.59 15.14 -3.71
C GLY A 525 15.25 15.60 -4.27
N TYR A 526 15.31 16.20 -5.45
CA TYR A 526 14.15 16.62 -6.21
C TYR A 526 14.25 16.12 -7.63
N GLY A 527 13.15 16.15 -8.35
CA GLY A 527 13.18 15.70 -9.73
C GLY A 527 11.88 15.91 -10.47
N ILE A 528 11.93 15.46 -11.70
CA ILE A 528 10.77 15.39 -12.58
C ILE A 528 10.56 13.96 -13.04
N GLY A 529 9.32 13.62 -13.32
CA GLY A 529 8.96 12.30 -13.81
C GLY A 529 7.82 12.36 -14.80
N GLY A 530 7.54 11.23 -15.38
CA GLY A 530 6.39 11.06 -16.23
C GLY A 530 6.06 9.60 -16.43
N SER A 531 4.83 9.35 -16.83
CA SER A 531 4.38 8.02 -17.23
C SER A 531 3.44 8.09 -18.42
N ILE A 532 3.46 7.01 -19.18
CA ILE A 532 2.52 6.73 -20.26
C ILE A 532 1.88 5.41 -19.90
N GLY A 533 0.56 5.35 -19.78
CA GLY A 533 -0.07 4.11 -19.39
C GLY A 533 -1.56 4.05 -19.70
N LYS A 534 -2.04 2.81 -19.76
CA LYS A 534 -3.44 2.46 -19.82
C LYS A 534 -3.71 1.41 -18.76
N ASP A 535 -4.71 1.67 -17.92
CA ASP A 535 -5.05 0.80 -16.81
C ASP A 535 -5.23 -0.66 -17.25
N ALA A 536 -4.67 -1.58 -16.47
CA ALA A 536 -4.68 -3.03 -16.68
C ALA A 536 -4.09 -3.49 -18.05
N ASP A 537 -3.39 -2.63 -18.77
CA ASP A 537 -2.76 -2.97 -20.04
C ASP A 537 -1.24 -2.78 -19.98
N PHE A 538 -0.76 -1.54 -19.89
CA PHE A 538 0.66 -1.25 -19.77
C PHE A 538 0.95 0.05 -19.03
N VAL A 539 2.18 0.17 -18.50
CA VAL A 539 2.73 1.44 -18.01
C VAL A 539 4.22 1.53 -18.33
N LEU A 540 4.61 2.69 -18.85
CA LEU A 540 6.00 3.11 -18.95
C LEU A 540 6.20 4.29 -18.00
N ARG A 541 7.23 4.26 -17.17
CA ARG A 541 7.58 5.34 -16.23
C ARG A 541 9.02 5.72 -16.39
N ALA A 542 9.29 7.02 -16.31
CA ALA A 542 10.65 7.53 -16.24
C ALA A 542 10.72 8.68 -15.22
N SER A 543 11.85 8.80 -14.55
CA SER A 543 12.12 9.95 -13.69
C SER A 543 13.59 10.30 -13.70
N VAL A 544 13.87 11.59 -13.50
CA VAL A 544 15.21 12.15 -13.40
C VAL A 544 15.29 12.91 -12.09
N ALA A 545 16.30 12.57 -11.27
CA ALA A 545 16.43 13.10 -9.92
C ALA A 545 17.81 13.70 -9.68
N TRP A 546 17.84 14.86 -9.01
CA TRP A 546 19.04 15.57 -8.59
C TRP A 546 19.12 15.59 -7.07
N ARG A 547 20.33 15.48 -6.55
CA ARG A 547 20.58 15.63 -5.12
C ARG A 547 20.37 17.09 -4.72
N ASN A 548 19.80 17.29 -3.53
CA ASN A 548 19.63 18.62 -2.94
C ASN A 548 20.83 19.02 -2.05
N GLU A 549 21.57 18.04 -1.57
CA GLU A 549 22.72 18.19 -0.67
C GLU A 549 23.99 17.62 -1.28
N ASN A 550 25.14 18.06 -0.76
CA ASN A 550 26.45 17.59 -1.21
C ASN A 550 26.82 16.17 -0.67
N GLU A 551 25.86 15.44 -0.09
CA GLU A 551 26.12 14.11 0.41
C GLU A 551 26.36 13.12 -0.74
N VAL A 552 27.54 12.56 -0.78
CA VAL A 552 27.97 11.65 -1.84
C VAL A 552 27.36 10.28 -1.58
N ALA A 553 26.91 9.62 -2.66
CA ALA A 553 26.49 8.23 -2.58
C ALA A 553 27.69 7.35 -2.18
N GLN A 554 27.47 6.47 -1.20
CA GLN A 554 28.50 5.55 -0.69
C GLN A 554 28.36 4.14 -1.27
N SER A 555 27.16 3.78 -1.76
CA SER A 555 26.88 2.46 -2.35
C SER A 555 27.12 2.40 -3.86
N ASP A 556 27.53 3.49 -4.50
CA ASP A 556 27.83 3.55 -5.94
C ASP A 556 28.97 4.55 -6.18
N SER A 557 30.13 4.06 -6.50
CA SER A 557 31.31 4.88 -6.79
C SER A 557 31.18 5.72 -8.07
N ALA A 558 30.22 5.40 -8.96
CA ALA A 558 30.00 6.18 -10.17
C ALA A 558 29.16 7.44 -9.85
N PRO A 559 29.69 8.66 -10.07
CA PRO A 559 28.96 9.89 -9.87
C PRO A 559 27.91 10.05 -10.97
N ARG A 560 26.74 9.44 -10.77
CA ARG A 560 25.61 9.60 -11.69
C ARG A 560 24.69 10.71 -11.17
N ILE A 561 24.88 11.92 -11.70
CA ILE A 561 24.01 13.07 -11.44
C ILE A 561 23.67 13.72 -12.78
N PRO A 562 22.40 13.81 -13.17
CA PRO A 562 21.21 13.29 -12.48
C PRO A 562 21.10 11.76 -12.51
N ARG A 563 20.36 11.19 -11.55
CA ARG A 563 19.99 9.77 -11.57
C ARG A 563 18.70 9.57 -12.34
N VAL A 564 18.71 8.56 -13.20
CA VAL A 564 17.57 8.25 -14.07
C VAL A 564 17.01 6.88 -13.70
N TRP A 565 15.70 6.83 -13.51
CA TRP A 565 14.95 5.61 -13.28
C TRP A 565 13.96 5.38 -14.41
N VAL A 566 13.90 4.15 -14.91
CA VAL A 566 12.99 3.74 -15.99
C VAL A 566 12.36 2.42 -15.63
N GLN A 567 11.06 2.27 -15.90
CA GLN A 567 10.33 1.02 -15.73
C GLN A 567 9.28 0.87 -16.83
N GLY A 568 9.17 -0.32 -17.37
CA GLY A 568 8.08 -0.75 -18.24
C GLY A 568 7.38 -1.98 -17.66
N ILE A 569 6.05 -1.98 -17.65
CA ILE A 569 5.22 -3.12 -17.24
C ILE A 569 4.14 -3.33 -18.30
N LYS A 570 3.93 -4.59 -18.71
CA LYS A 570 2.83 -5.03 -19.58
C LYS A 570 2.06 -6.13 -18.87
N TRP A 571 0.75 -5.96 -18.71
CA TRP A 571 -0.17 -6.97 -18.16
C TRP A 571 -0.85 -7.77 -19.29
N PHE A 572 -1.22 -9.01 -18.96
CA PHE A 572 -1.96 -9.93 -19.84
C PHE A 572 -2.88 -10.86 -19.05
#